data_48de2e885a8f97ea6d8afd6b955c6a12
#
_entry.id   48de2e885a8f97ea6d8afd6b955c6a12
#
_cell.length_a   1.000
_cell.length_b   1.000
_cell.length_c   1.000
_cell.angle_alpha   90.00
_cell.angle_beta   90.00
_cell.angle_gamma   90.00
#
_symmetry.space_group_name_H-M   'P 1'
#
loop_
_entity.id
_entity.type
_entity.pdbx_description
1 polymer ?
#
loop_
_entity_poly.entity_id
_entity_poly.type
_entity_poly.pdbx_seq_one_letter_code
_entity_poly.pdbx_strand_id
1 'polypeptide(L)'
;MRKLTEAEAVARLKQGKAAFQTHVKFNFEHRALDCRVCPTPGMCCTDAHFVNVHITRLEAVAIRETLARTPRLTVDERRAVYTRAREAVTRYDLRAGGDTFAQTFACPLFVKGTGCLVHQRAKPAPCVQHACYEDWSDVPPLSLQWREERHIEQLNTDVYGSAWEWLPLPVWLTLVDPDSDGAELQSLARVWGSRRDKGDMRRAHEGRRRPGSRAGNRTLPVLRA
;
A
#
# COMPACT_ATOMS: atom_id res chain seq x y z
N MET A 1 7.82 -3.41 28.91
CA MET A 1 8.46 -3.13 27.60
C MET A 1 8.26 -1.68 27.25
N ARG A 2 9.30 -0.97 26.77
CA ARG A 2 9.17 0.42 26.29
C ARG A 2 8.31 0.41 25.02
N LYS A 3 7.29 1.27 24.96
CA LYS A 3 6.45 1.45 23.77
C LYS A 3 7.29 2.00 22.62
N LEU A 4 7.14 1.45 21.42
CA LEU A 4 7.85 1.90 20.22
C LEU A 4 7.34 3.28 19.81
N THR A 5 8.25 4.22 19.53
CA THR A 5 7.84 5.52 18.96
C THR A 5 7.53 5.40 17.48
N GLU A 6 6.73 6.33 16.94
CA GLU A 6 6.39 6.37 15.51
C GLU A 6 7.66 6.44 14.64
N ALA A 7 8.62 7.27 15.01
CA ALA A 7 9.88 7.43 14.27
C ALA A 7 10.73 6.13 14.28
N GLU A 8 10.83 5.45 15.42
CA GLU A 8 11.53 4.15 15.51
C GLU A 8 10.84 3.08 14.67
N ALA A 9 9.51 3.05 14.68
CA ALA A 9 8.73 2.11 13.88
C ALA A 9 8.86 2.37 12.38
N VAL A 10 8.83 3.62 11.94
CA VAL A 10 9.05 4.01 10.55
C VAL A 10 10.47 3.61 10.10
N ALA A 11 11.47 3.78 10.93
CA ALA A 11 12.84 3.34 10.61
C ALA A 11 12.91 1.83 10.41
N ARG A 12 12.33 1.04 11.33
CA ARG A 12 12.24 -0.42 11.22
C ARG A 12 11.44 -0.88 10.01
N LEU A 13 10.31 -0.23 9.74
CA LEU A 13 9.50 -0.48 8.55
C LEU A 13 10.33 -0.30 7.27
N LYS A 14 11.03 0.83 7.15
CA LYS A 14 11.87 1.12 5.97
C LYS A 14 13.00 0.10 5.83
N GLN A 15 13.60 -0.34 6.91
CA GLN A 15 14.63 -1.39 6.91
C GLN A 15 14.05 -2.74 6.45
N GLY A 16 12.89 -3.17 6.99
CA GLY A 16 12.21 -4.40 6.57
C GLY A 16 11.84 -4.38 5.09
N LYS A 17 11.25 -3.27 4.62
CA LYS A 17 10.91 -3.10 3.21
C LYS A 17 12.14 -3.15 2.29
N ALA A 18 13.25 -2.56 2.69
CA ALA A 18 14.50 -2.62 1.92
C ALA A 18 15.04 -4.06 1.84
N ALA A 19 14.99 -4.80 2.94
CA ALA A 19 15.38 -6.20 2.97
C ALA A 19 14.46 -7.08 2.09
N PHE A 20 13.14 -6.86 2.18
CA PHE A 20 12.16 -7.56 1.35
C PHE A 20 12.35 -7.24 -0.13
N GLN A 21 12.53 -5.98 -0.50
CA GLN A 21 12.79 -5.57 -1.87
C GLN A 21 14.08 -6.19 -2.42
N THR A 22 15.15 -6.21 -1.61
CA THR A 22 16.40 -6.87 -1.95
C THR A 22 16.20 -8.37 -2.20
N HIS A 23 15.46 -9.04 -1.32
CA HIS A 23 15.16 -10.47 -1.47
C HIS A 23 14.38 -10.76 -2.77
N VAL A 24 13.33 -9.99 -3.05
CA VAL A 24 12.54 -10.17 -4.29
C VAL A 24 13.39 -9.90 -5.52
N LYS A 25 14.17 -8.82 -5.51
CA LYS A 25 15.04 -8.45 -6.62
C LYS A 25 16.04 -9.56 -6.96
N PHE A 26 16.73 -10.12 -5.97
CA PHE A 26 17.77 -11.13 -6.22
C PHE A 26 17.20 -12.51 -6.59
N ASN A 27 16.04 -12.89 -6.04
CA ASN A 27 15.55 -14.24 -6.20
C ASN A 27 14.48 -14.38 -7.31
N PHE A 28 13.81 -13.29 -7.70
CA PHE A 28 12.64 -13.35 -8.58
C PHE A 28 12.64 -12.31 -9.70
N GLU A 29 12.97 -11.04 -9.42
CA GLU A 29 12.76 -9.93 -10.37
C GLU A 29 13.57 -10.07 -11.67
N HIS A 30 14.66 -10.85 -11.66
CA HIS A 30 15.47 -11.14 -12.83
C HIS A 30 14.72 -11.96 -13.92
N ARG A 31 13.58 -12.56 -13.56
CA ARG A 31 12.68 -13.28 -14.47
C ARG A 31 11.51 -12.43 -14.96
N ALA A 32 11.36 -11.22 -14.44
CA ALA A 32 10.32 -10.31 -14.88
C ALA A 32 10.77 -9.47 -16.07
N LEU A 33 9.80 -9.06 -16.88
CA LEU A 33 10.06 -8.10 -17.96
C LEU A 33 10.52 -6.75 -17.36
N ASP A 34 11.53 -6.17 -18.01
CA ASP A 34 12.03 -4.85 -17.59
C ASP A 34 11.00 -3.76 -17.89
N CYS A 35 10.59 -3.04 -16.85
CA CYS A 35 9.64 -1.92 -16.98
C CYS A 35 10.14 -0.81 -17.93
N ARG A 36 11.43 -0.71 -18.20
CA ARG A 36 12.00 0.28 -19.13
C ARG A 36 11.68 -0.02 -20.59
N VAL A 37 11.43 -1.29 -20.92
CA VAL A 37 11.03 -1.73 -22.28
C VAL A 37 9.54 -2.05 -22.36
N CYS A 38 8.78 -1.78 -21.31
CA CYS A 38 7.34 -2.03 -21.28
C CYS A 38 6.63 -1.16 -22.34
N PRO A 39 5.79 -1.73 -23.21
CA PRO A 39 5.04 -0.96 -24.21
C PRO A 39 4.02 0.01 -23.60
N THR A 40 3.60 -0.26 -22.37
CA THR A 40 2.64 0.54 -21.61
C THR A 40 3.17 0.87 -20.21
N PRO A 41 4.23 1.71 -20.11
CA PRO A 41 4.89 1.96 -18.82
C PRO A 41 3.92 2.52 -17.78
N GLY A 42 3.86 1.85 -16.62
CA GLY A 42 3.03 2.26 -15.50
C GLY A 42 1.56 1.81 -15.56
N MET A 43 1.14 1.04 -16.56
CA MET A 43 -0.22 0.49 -16.60
C MET A 43 -0.57 -0.23 -15.30
N CYS A 44 0.33 -1.02 -14.72
CA CYS A 44 0.16 -1.70 -13.45
C CYS A 44 -0.06 -0.76 -12.24
N CYS A 45 0.15 0.55 -12.41
CA CYS A 45 -0.11 1.57 -11.38
C CYS A 45 -1.30 2.47 -11.74
N THR A 46 -1.63 2.61 -13.02
CA THR A 46 -2.64 3.58 -13.49
C THR A 46 -3.94 2.94 -13.94
N ASP A 47 -3.94 1.64 -14.23
CA ASP A 47 -5.16 0.95 -14.56
C ASP A 47 -6.00 0.67 -13.30
N ALA A 48 -7.08 1.43 -13.17
CA ALA A 48 -8.00 1.34 -12.04
C ALA A 48 -8.74 -0.02 -11.94
N HIS A 49 -8.63 -0.89 -12.93
CA HIS A 49 -9.20 -2.23 -12.85
C HIS A 49 -8.34 -3.21 -12.05
N PHE A 50 -7.08 -2.89 -11.82
CA PHE A 50 -6.13 -3.80 -11.17
C PHE A 50 -5.64 -3.32 -9.80
N VAL A 51 -5.49 -2.01 -9.62
CA VAL A 51 -4.82 -1.48 -8.43
C VAL A 51 -5.79 -1.44 -7.26
N ASN A 52 -5.56 -2.28 -6.27
CA ASN A 52 -6.30 -2.30 -5.01
C ASN A 52 -5.36 -2.32 -3.79
N VAL A 53 -4.26 -1.59 -3.86
CA VAL A 53 -3.22 -1.58 -2.84
C VAL A 53 -3.74 -0.98 -1.53
N HIS A 54 -3.75 -1.81 -0.48
CA HIS A 54 -4.07 -1.39 0.87
C HIS A 54 -2.78 -1.22 1.67
N ILE A 55 -2.76 -0.22 2.53
CA ILE A 55 -1.64 0.08 3.41
C ILE A 55 -2.13 0.34 4.84
N THR A 56 -1.21 0.32 5.79
CA THR A 56 -1.44 0.71 7.17
C THR A 56 -1.17 2.19 7.40
N ARG A 57 -1.59 2.72 8.56
CA ARG A 57 -1.23 4.08 8.99
C ARG A 57 0.28 4.28 9.00
N LEU A 58 1.05 3.31 9.51
CA LEU A 58 2.49 3.41 9.59
C LEU A 58 3.15 3.51 8.21
N GLU A 59 2.64 2.75 7.23
CA GLU A 59 3.10 2.87 5.84
C GLU A 59 2.77 4.24 5.23
N ALA A 60 1.58 4.77 5.51
CA ALA A 60 1.20 6.11 5.04
C ALA A 60 2.12 7.20 5.60
N VAL A 61 2.47 7.12 6.90
CA VAL A 61 3.45 8.02 7.53
C VAL A 61 4.83 7.86 6.89
N ALA A 62 5.28 6.62 6.64
CA ALA A 62 6.55 6.37 5.96
C ALA A 62 6.59 6.92 4.53
N ILE A 63 5.48 6.83 3.80
CA ILE A 63 5.32 7.44 2.48
C ILE A 63 5.40 8.96 2.57
N ARG A 64 4.64 9.59 3.47
CA ARG A 64 4.68 11.04 3.72
C ARG A 64 6.08 11.53 4.01
N GLU A 65 6.80 10.88 4.92
CA GLU A 65 8.20 11.23 5.22
C GLU A 65 9.12 11.05 4.01
N THR A 66 8.91 9.99 3.23
CA THR A 66 9.72 9.73 2.03
C THR A 66 9.52 10.83 1.00
N LEU A 67 8.28 11.23 0.74
CA LEU A 67 7.96 12.34 -0.16
C LEU A 67 8.60 13.66 0.34
N ALA A 68 8.47 13.96 1.65
CA ALA A 68 9.02 15.17 2.25
C ALA A 68 10.55 15.25 2.14
N ARG A 69 11.24 14.11 2.25
CA ARG A 69 12.70 14.01 2.24
C ARG A 69 13.30 13.73 0.86
N THR A 70 12.49 13.58 -0.19
CA THR A 70 12.98 13.32 -1.54
C THR A 70 13.43 14.65 -2.20
N PRO A 71 14.75 14.89 -2.39
CA PRO A 71 15.27 16.21 -2.83
C PRO A 71 14.80 16.60 -4.23
N ARG A 72 14.55 15.62 -5.09
CA ARG A 72 14.10 15.84 -6.47
C ARG A 72 12.64 16.30 -6.60
N LEU A 73 11.86 16.24 -5.50
CA LEU A 73 10.46 16.67 -5.50
C LEU A 73 10.35 18.09 -4.98
N THR A 74 9.76 18.97 -5.76
CA THR A 74 9.34 20.30 -5.33
C THR A 74 8.20 20.24 -4.32
N VAL A 75 7.90 21.36 -3.68
CA VAL A 75 6.73 21.47 -2.77
C VAL A 75 5.43 21.18 -3.53
N ASP A 76 5.29 21.73 -4.74
CA ASP A 76 4.08 21.57 -5.55
C ASP A 76 3.90 20.12 -6.03
N GLU A 77 4.97 19.43 -6.42
CA GLU A 77 4.91 18.01 -6.78
C GLU A 77 4.49 17.13 -5.59
N ARG A 78 4.93 17.46 -4.37
CA ARG A 78 4.48 16.77 -3.15
C ARG A 78 3.00 17.01 -2.89
N ARG A 79 2.54 18.27 -2.97
CA ARG A 79 1.12 18.61 -2.84
C ARG A 79 0.25 17.92 -3.88
N ALA A 80 0.73 17.85 -5.12
CA ALA A 80 0.04 17.17 -6.21
C ALA A 80 -0.21 15.69 -5.92
N VAL A 81 0.61 15.01 -5.11
CA VAL A 81 0.34 13.61 -4.68
C VAL A 81 -0.94 13.55 -3.85
N TYR A 82 -1.09 14.44 -2.87
CA TYR A 82 -2.27 14.45 -2.00
C TYR A 82 -3.53 14.92 -2.75
N THR A 83 -3.37 15.84 -3.71
CA THR A 83 -4.47 16.22 -4.62
C THR A 83 -4.94 15.02 -5.42
N ARG A 84 -4.03 14.28 -6.07
CA ARG A 84 -4.40 13.05 -6.79
C ARG A 84 -5.01 11.98 -5.87
N ALA A 85 -4.57 11.91 -4.61
CA ALA A 85 -5.17 10.99 -3.64
C ALA A 85 -6.63 11.37 -3.34
N ARG A 86 -6.94 12.65 -3.11
CA ARG A 86 -8.31 13.15 -2.91
C ARG A 86 -9.17 12.92 -4.16
N GLU A 87 -8.64 13.20 -5.34
CA GLU A 87 -9.31 12.93 -6.61
C GLU A 87 -9.63 11.44 -6.79
N ALA A 88 -8.69 10.56 -6.44
CA ALA A 88 -8.91 9.12 -6.50
C ALA A 88 -9.99 8.68 -5.50
N VAL A 89 -9.98 9.20 -4.27
CA VAL A 89 -11.03 8.91 -3.28
C VAL A 89 -12.41 9.28 -3.82
N THR A 90 -12.55 10.46 -4.38
CA THR A 90 -13.83 10.94 -4.95
C THR A 90 -14.22 10.15 -6.20
N ARG A 91 -13.28 9.99 -7.14
CA ARG A 91 -13.54 9.38 -8.44
C ARG A 91 -13.95 7.91 -8.36
N TYR A 92 -13.33 7.18 -7.44
CA TYR A 92 -13.53 5.74 -7.30
C TYR A 92 -14.41 5.37 -6.09
N ASP A 93 -15.05 6.37 -5.45
CA ASP A 93 -15.87 6.20 -4.23
C ASP A 93 -15.17 5.36 -3.15
N LEU A 94 -13.89 5.65 -2.91
CA LEU A 94 -13.10 4.92 -1.92
C LEU A 94 -13.53 5.29 -0.51
N ARG A 95 -13.64 4.28 0.36
CA ARG A 95 -14.18 4.44 1.71
C ARG A 95 -13.21 3.89 2.77
N ALA A 96 -13.33 4.43 3.97
CA ALA A 96 -12.60 3.94 5.14
C ALA A 96 -13.33 2.81 5.89
N GLY A 97 -14.37 2.24 5.32
CA GLY A 97 -15.17 1.18 5.95
C GLY A 97 -15.90 0.31 4.94
N GLY A 98 -16.42 -0.82 5.41
CA GLY A 98 -17.05 -1.82 4.55
C GLY A 98 -16.05 -2.74 3.86
N ASP A 99 -16.44 -3.37 2.75
CA ASP A 99 -15.52 -4.20 1.93
C ASP A 99 -14.67 -3.30 1.02
N THR A 100 -13.55 -2.82 1.56
CA THR A 100 -12.63 -1.96 0.81
C THR A 100 -11.75 -2.74 -0.16
N PHE A 101 -11.66 -4.09 -0.05
CA PHE A 101 -10.81 -4.90 -0.93
C PHE A 101 -11.36 -5.08 -2.35
N ALA A 102 -12.65 -4.82 -2.54
CA ALA A 102 -13.24 -4.77 -3.87
C ALA A 102 -12.97 -3.44 -4.61
N GLN A 103 -12.47 -2.43 -3.88
CA GLN A 103 -12.21 -1.10 -4.42
C GLN A 103 -10.89 -1.06 -5.17
N THR A 104 -10.92 -0.59 -6.40
CA THR A 104 -9.75 -0.40 -7.26
C THR A 104 -9.60 1.07 -7.64
N PHE A 105 -8.38 1.49 -7.98
CA PHE A 105 -8.08 2.90 -8.24
C PHE A 105 -6.78 3.07 -9.02
N ALA A 106 -6.57 4.23 -9.66
CA ALA A 106 -5.26 4.61 -10.17
C ALA A 106 -4.36 5.12 -9.03
N CYS A 107 -3.10 4.66 -8.98
CA CYS A 107 -2.18 4.97 -7.90
C CYS A 107 -1.73 6.45 -7.92
N PRO A 108 -1.98 7.24 -6.86
CA PRO A 108 -1.59 8.65 -6.80
C PRO A 108 -0.08 8.87 -6.73
N LEU A 109 0.69 7.83 -6.40
CA LEU A 109 2.16 7.89 -6.29
C LEU A 109 2.87 7.68 -7.63
N PHE A 110 2.15 7.31 -8.68
CA PHE A 110 2.74 7.13 -10.01
C PHE A 110 2.67 8.44 -10.81
N VAL A 111 3.80 8.81 -11.43
CA VAL A 111 3.92 9.97 -12.33
C VAL A 111 4.49 9.50 -13.65
N LYS A 112 3.78 9.79 -14.75
CA LYS A 112 4.25 9.44 -16.09
C LYS A 112 5.61 10.07 -16.37
N GLY A 113 6.54 9.29 -16.88
CA GLY A 113 7.92 9.73 -17.15
C GLY A 113 8.86 9.68 -15.93
N THR A 114 8.32 9.66 -14.69
CA THR A 114 9.11 9.57 -13.44
C THR A 114 9.00 8.20 -12.79
N GLY A 115 7.82 7.56 -12.89
CA GLY A 115 7.52 6.29 -12.22
C GLY A 115 6.95 6.46 -10.81
N CYS A 116 7.15 5.44 -9.97
CA CYS A 116 6.69 5.45 -8.59
C CYS A 116 7.58 6.35 -7.71
N LEU A 117 6.99 7.37 -7.09
CA LEU A 117 7.71 8.35 -6.27
C LEU A 117 8.35 7.77 -5.00
N VAL A 118 7.87 6.61 -4.54
CA VAL A 118 8.36 5.93 -3.33
C VAL A 118 9.03 4.58 -3.60
N HIS A 119 9.40 4.33 -4.86
CA HIS A 119 9.89 3.03 -5.34
C HIS A 119 10.99 2.43 -4.46
N GLN A 120 11.98 3.23 -4.03
CA GLN A 120 13.18 2.73 -3.35
C GLN A 120 13.06 2.64 -1.82
N ARG A 121 12.07 3.31 -1.18
CA ARG A 121 12.10 3.48 0.29
C ARG A 121 10.81 3.17 1.02
N ALA A 122 9.67 3.28 0.37
CA ALA A 122 8.38 3.11 1.02
C ALA A 122 7.34 2.43 0.11
N LYS A 123 7.80 1.65 -0.89
CA LYS A 123 6.93 0.90 -1.80
C LYS A 123 6.11 -0.10 -0.99
N PRO A 124 4.77 -0.16 -1.14
CA PRO A 124 3.93 -1.15 -0.46
C PRO A 124 4.35 -2.59 -0.78
N ALA A 125 4.14 -3.52 0.16
CA ALA A 125 4.56 -4.91 -0.01
C ALA A 125 3.96 -5.58 -1.27
N PRO A 126 2.66 -5.43 -1.59
CA PRO A 126 2.10 -5.94 -2.84
C PRO A 126 2.79 -5.38 -4.08
N CYS A 127 3.15 -4.10 -4.04
CA CYS A 127 3.85 -3.46 -5.15
C CYS A 127 5.31 -3.90 -5.28
N VAL A 128 5.97 -4.30 -4.19
CA VAL A 128 7.32 -4.88 -4.23
C VAL A 128 7.29 -6.25 -4.88
N GLN A 129 6.30 -7.07 -4.52
CA GLN A 129 6.17 -8.42 -5.04
C GLN A 129 5.69 -8.46 -6.49
N HIS A 130 4.90 -7.45 -6.90
CA HIS A 130 4.35 -7.40 -8.24
C HIS A 130 5.38 -6.91 -9.25
N ALA A 131 5.62 -7.73 -10.29
CA ALA A 131 6.37 -7.39 -11.49
C ALA A 131 5.72 -8.08 -12.70
N CYS A 132 6.19 -7.77 -13.91
CA CYS A 132 5.65 -8.33 -15.15
C CYS A 132 6.27 -9.72 -15.43
N TYR A 133 5.85 -10.74 -14.68
CA TYR A 133 6.27 -12.12 -14.92
C TYR A 133 5.47 -12.72 -16.08
N GLU A 134 6.16 -13.44 -16.97
CA GLU A 134 5.53 -14.14 -18.09
C GLU A 134 4.96 -15.48 -17.65
N ASP A 135 5.64 -16.16 -16.73
CA ASP A 135 5.22 -17.45 -16.20
C ASP A 135 4.80 -17.33 -14.73
N TRP A 136 3.71 -18.01 -14.37
CA TRP A 136 3.22 -18.07 -12.98
C TRP A 136 4.21 -18.73 -12.02
N SER A 137 5.05 -19.64 -12.51
CA SER A 137 6.10 -20.28 -11.71
C SER A 137 7.21 -19.31 -11.28
N ASP A 138 7.34 -18.19 -11.97
CA ASP A 138 8.32 -17.14 -11.67
C ASP A 138 7.84 -16.12 -10.65
N VAL A 139 6.53 -16.08 -10.42
CA VAL A 139 5.92 -15.16 -9.44
C VAL A 139 6.38 -15.51 -8.02
N PRO A 140 6.86 -14.53 -7.23
CA PRO A 140 7.20 -14.79 -5.84
C PRO A 140 6.03 -15.41 -5.06
N PRO A 141 6.27 -16.40 -4.20
CA PRO A 141 5.20 -17.02 -3.40
C PRO A 141 4.46 -15.97 -2.54
N LEU A 142 3.13 -16.02 -2.52
CA LEU A 142 2.29 -15.12 -1.70
C LEU A 142 2.66 -15.15 -0.21
N SER A 143 3.22 -16.26 0.27
CA SER A 143 3.70 -16.38 1.65
C SER A 143 4.80 -15.37 2.00
N LEU A 144 5.57 -14.90 1.02
CA LEU A 144 6.58 -13.84 1.21
C LEU A 144 5.90 -12.51 1.48
N GLN A 145 4.92 -12.12 0.66
CA GLN A 145 4.13 -10.91 0.86
C GLN A 145 3.41 -10.94 2.22
N TRP A 146 2.72 -12.03 2.54
CA TRP A 146 1.99 -12.17 3.80
C TRP A 146 2.88 -12.09 5.04
N ARG A 147 4.13 -12.58 4.94
CA ARG A 147 5.10 -12.44 6.04
C ARG A 147 5.49 -10.99 6.24
N GLU A 148 5.74 -10.26 5.16
CA GLU A 148 6.05 -8.84 5.23
C GLU A 148 4.86 -8.03 5.75
N GLU A 149 3.65 -8.28 5.27
CA GLU A 149 2.43 -7.63 5.74
C GLU A 149 2.17 -7.87 7.23
N ARG A 150 2.40 -9.09 7.75
CA ARG A 150 2.31 -9.36 9.19
C ARG A 150 3.33 -8.58 9.99
N HIS A 151 4.56 -8.44 9.49
CA HIS A 151 5.58 -7.62 10.14
C HIS A 151 5.17 -6.15 10.19
N ILE A 152 4.65 -5.62 9.08
CA ILE A 152 4.11 -4.26 8.99
C ILE A 152 2.97 -4.06 9.98
N GLU A 153 2.03 -4.99 10.03
CA GLU A 153 0.89 -4.97 10.95
C GLU A 153 1.33 -4.98 12.42
N GLN A 154 2.34 -5.79 12.75
CA GLN A 154 2.89 -5.81 14.10
C GLN A 154 3.49 -4.45 14.49
N LEU A 155 4.32 -3.85 13.64
CA LEU A 155 4.89 -2.52 13.88
C LEU A 155 3.80 -1.45 14.01
N ASN A 156 2.78 -1.49 13.15
CA ASN A 156 1.64 -0.58 13.22
C ASN A 156 0.88 -0.72 14.54
N THR A 157 0.68 -1.95 15.00
CA THR A 157 0.01 -2.26 16.27
C THR A 157 0.84 -1.80 17.48
N ASP A 158 2.14 -1.99 17.44
CA ASP A 158 3.06 -1.59 18.52
C ASP A 158 3.05 -0.08 18.77
N VAL A 159 2.80 0.71 17.71
CA VAL A 159 2.75 2.18 17.80
C VAL A 159 1.35 2.68 18.10
N TYR A 160 0.36 2.27 17.33
CA TYR A 160 -0.97 2.86 17.35
C TYR A 160 -2.01 1.99 18.07
N GLY A 161 -1.65 0.76 18.42
CA GLY A 161 -2.58 -0.26 18.91
C GLY A 161 -3.32 -0.95 17.77
N SER A 162 -4.12 -1.96 18.09
CA SER A 162 -4.74 -2.90 17.13
C SER A 162 -5.92 -2.34 16.34
N ALA A 163 -6.29 -1.08 16.51
CA ALA A 163 -7.51 -0.52 15.95
C ALA A 163 -7.38 0.04 14.54
N TRP A 164 -6.16 0.15 14.02
CA TRP A 164 -5.93 0.83 12.75
C TRP A 164 -6.01 -0.14 11.57
N GLU A 165 -7.02 0.07 10.72
CA GLU A 165 -7.32 -0.81 9.60
C GLU A 165 -6.38 -0.62 8.42
N TRP A 166 -6.27 -1.67 7.60
CA TRP A 166 -5.75 -1.58 6.25
C TRP A 166 -6.79 -0.91 5.37
N LEU A 167 -6.45 0.24 4.76
CA LEU A 167 -7.32 0.97 3.87
C LEU A 167 -6.67 1.14 2.49
N PRO A 168 -7.46 1.45 1.45
CA PRO A 168 -6.92 1.84 0.16
C PRO A 168 -5.86 2.94 0.32
N LEU A 169 -4.75 2.81 -0.39
CA LEU A 169 -3.62 3.74 -0.31
C LEU A 169 -4.05 5.22 -0.47
N PRO A 170 -4.94 5.59 -1.43
CA PRO A 170 -5.39 6.98 -1.53
C PRO A 170 -6.09 7.48 -0.27
N VAL A 171 -6.92 6.64 0.37
CA VAL A 171 -7.62 7.01 1.61
C VAL A 171 -6.62 7.33 2.72
N TRP A 172 -5.63 6.47 2.94
CA TRP A 172 -4.59 6.76 3.93
C TRP A 172 -3.79 8.01 3.61
N LEU A 173 -3.48 8.27 2.33
CA LEU A 173 -2.76 9.49 1.96
C LEU A 173 -3.57 10.75 2.27
N THR A 174 -4.88 10.75 2.05
CA THR A 174 -5.71 11.91 2.45
C THR A 174 -5.72 12.12 3.96
N LEU A 175 -5.77 11.04 4.74
CA LEU A 175 -5.79 11.10 6.21
C LEU A 175 -4.48 11.58 6.84
N VAL A 176 -3.34 11.38 6.16
CA VAL A 176 -2.00 11.81 6.63
C VAL A 176 -1.46 13.01 5.85
N ASP A 177 -2.28 13.66 5.05
CA ASP A 177 -1.91 14.87 4.32
C ASP A 177 -1.41 15.94 5.31
N PRO A 178 -0.19 16.47 5.16
CA PRO A 178 0.35 17.47 6.07
C PRO A 178 -0.45 18.79 6.08
N ASP A 179 -1.21 19.06 5.02
CA ASP A 179 -2.05 20.26 4.92
C ASP A 179 -3.48 20.02 5.46
N SER A 180 -3.81 18.79 5.95
CA SER A 180 -5.11 18.49 6.59
C SER A 180 -5.11 18.91 8.07
N ASP A 181 -6.32 19.23 8.59
CA ASP A 181 -6.51 19.52 10.02
C ASP A 181 -6.52 18.26 10.92
N GLY A 182 -6.46 17.08 10.31
CA GLY A 182 -6.49 15.80 11.01
C GLY A 182 -7.84 15.41 11.64
N ALA A 183 -8.88 16.19 11.45
CA ALA A 183 -10.18 15.95 12.10
C ALA A 183 -10.81 14.62 11.66
N GLU A 184 -10.71 14.27 10.38
CA GLU A 184 -11.20 13.00 9.84
C GLU A 184 -10.44 11.82 10.44
N LEU A 185 -9.11 11.88 10.51
CA LEU A 185 -8.29 10.86 11.14
C LEU A 185 -8.66 10.64 12.60
N GLN A 186 -8.90 11.72 13.36
CA GLN A 186 -9.33 11.66 14.75
C GLN A 186 -10.73 11.04 14.90
N SER A 187 -11.64 11.35 13.97
CA SER A 187 -12.99 10.79 13.94
C SER A 187 -12.95 9.28 13.70
N LEU A 188 -12.19 8.82 12.69
CA LEU A 188 -12.00 7.40 12.40
C LEU A 188 -11.32 6.66 13.57
N ALA A 189 -10.33 7.28 14.21
CA ALA A 189 -9.68 6.69 15.37
C ALA A 189 -10.66 6.40 16.51
N ARG A 190 -11.63 7.30 16.75
CA ARG A 190 -12.69 7.10 17.75
C ARG A 190 -13.62 5.95 17.38
N VAL A 191 -14.03 5.87 16.11
CA VAL A 191 -14.88 4.79 15.60
C VAL A 191 -14.17 3.45 15.73
N TRP A 192 -12.93 3.36 15.34
CA TRP A 192 -12.14 2.11 15.45
C TRP A 192 -11.86 1.73 16.90
N GLY A 193 -11.58 2.71 17.77
CA GLY A 193 -11.43 2.47 19.22
C GLY A 193 -12.68 1.87 19.85
N SER A 194 -13.87 2.38 19.49
CA SER A 194 -15.14 1.86 20.03
C SER A 194 -15.50 0.46 19.53
N ARG A 195 -15.03 0.04 18.35
CA ARG A 195 -15.22 -1.33 17.83
C ARG A 195 -14.38 -2.37 18.57
N ARG A 196 -13.26 -1.97 19.18
CA ARG A 196 -12.39 -2.84 19.96
C ARG A 196 -13.13 -3.53 21.12
N ASP A 197 -14.00 -2.81 21.79
CA ASP A 197 -14.74 -3.31 22.95
C ASP A 197 -15.79 -4.36 22.57
N LYS A 198 -16.10 -4.53 21.29
CA LYS A 198 -17.17 -5.40 20.79
C LYS A 198 -16.71 -6.69 20.09
N GLY A 199 -15.42 -7.01 20.08
CA GLY A 199 -14.92 -8.30 19.54
C GLY A 199 -15.04 -8.50 18.01
N ASP A 200 -15.55 -7.50 17.27
CA ASP A 200 -15.88 -7.64 15.83
C ASP A 200 -14.66 -7.64 14.90
N MET A 201 -13.52 -7.14 15.35
CA MET A 201 -12.33 -6.98 14.53
C MET A 201 -11.64 -8.31 14.14
N ARG A 202 -11.76 -9.36 14.97
CA ARG A 202 -11.17 -10.67 14.66
C ARG A 202 -11.79 -11.32 13.42
N ARG A 203 -13.08 -11.12 13.19
CA ARG A 203 -13.79 -11.73 12.05
C ARG A 203 -13.43 -11.11 10.71
N ALA A 204 -13.18 -9.81 10.66
CA ALA A 204 -12.75 -9.13 9.44
C ALA A 204 -11.36 -9.59 9.00
N HIS A 205 -10.47 -9.87 9.96
CA HIS A 205 -9.10 -10.33 9.70
C HIS A 205 -9.04 -11.82 9.31
N GLU A 206 -9.90 -12.65 9.91
CA GLU A 206 -10.00 -14.08 9.57
C GLU A 206 -10.64 -14.31 8.19
N GLY A 207 -11.58 -13.45 7.77
CA GLY A 207 -12.11 -13.43 6.40
C GLY A 207 -11.08 -13.14 5.33
N ARG A 208 -10.05 -12.35 5.64
CA ARG A 208 -8.91 -12.05 4.75
C ARG A 208 -7.96 -13.23 4.55
N ARG A 209 -7.94 -14.19 5.48
CA ARG A 209 -6.99 -15.31 5.51
C ARG A 209 -7.46 -16.56 4.79
N ARG A 210 -8.68 -16.61 4.26
CA ARG A 210 -9.16 -17.77 3.49
C ARG A 210 -8.86 -17.59 2.00
N PRO A 211 -7.78 -18.21 1.46
CA PRO A 211 -7.63 -18.38 0.03
C PRO A 211 -8.75 -19.35 -0.38
N GLY A 212 -9.73 -18.89 -1.10
CA GLY A 212 -10.74 -19.78 -1.66
C GLY A 212 -12.19 -19.28 -1.69
N SER A 213 -12.56 -18.22 -0.98
CA SER A 213 -13.92 -17.71 -1.11
C SER A 213 -14.00 -16.55 -2.11
N ARG A 214 -14.26 -16.91 -3.37
CA ARG A 214 -14.72 -16.01 -4.43
C ARG A 214 -13.77 -14.93 -4.96
N ALA A 215 -12.48 -15.22 -5.16
CA ALA A 215 -11.84 -14.68 -6.34
C ALA A 215 -12.32 -15.53 -7.51
N GLY A 216 -13.34 -15.10 -8.18
CA GLY A 216 -13.67 -15.66 -9.49
C GLY A 216 -12.41 -15.61 -10.32
N ASN A 217 -12.16 -16.67 -11.03
CA ASN A 217 -11.07 -16.90 -11.97
C ASN A 217 -10.99 -15.73 -12.98
N ARG A 218 -10.48 -14.58 -12.55
CA ARG A 218 -10.08 -13.49 -13.44
C ARG A 218 -8.63 -13.77 -13.80
N THR A 219 -8.46 -14.64 -14.78
CA THR A 219 -7.25 -14.69 -15.58
C THR A 219 -6.92 -13.25 -15.97
N LEU A 220 -5.79 -12.76 -15.48
CA LEU A 220 -5.19 -11.54 -16.02
C LEU A 220 -5.04 -11.78 -17.53
N PRO A 221 -5.46 -10.85 -18.39
CA PRO A 221 -5.26 -11.00 -19.80
C PRO A 221 -3.75 -11.11 -20.03
N VAL A 222 -3.32 -12.27 -20.51
CA VAL A 222 -2.00 -12.43 -21.11
C VAL A 222 -2.00 -11.52 -22.33
N LEU A 223 -1.32 -10.39 -22.24
CA LEU A 223 -1.05 -9.56 -23.41
C LEU A 223 -0.16 -10.39 -24.34
N ARG A 224 -0.79 -11.12 -25.25
CA ARG A 224 -0.07 -11.68 -26.41
C ARG A 224 0.30 -10.51 -27.30
N ALA A 225 1.60 -10.42 -27.59
CA ALA A 225 2.17 -9.52 -28.59
C ALA A 225 1.54 -9.75 -29.96
#